data_0056b7728370f67f61b8f2c7dee7bcdb
#
_entry.id   0056b7728370f67f61b8f2c7dee7bcdb
#
_cell.length_a   1.000
_cell.length_b   1.000
_cell.length_c   1.000
_cell.angle_alpha   90.00
_cell.angle_beta   90.00
_cell.angle_gamma   90.00
#
_symmetry.space_group_name_H-M   'P 1'
#
loop_
_entity.id
_entity.type
_entity.pdbx_description
1 polymer ?
#
loop_
_entity_poly.entity_id
_entity_poly.type
_entity_poly.pdbx_seq_one_letter_code
_entity_poly.pdbx_strand_id
1 'polypeptide(L)'
;MKRLLFLLALALCLPATAQISKEEEDLMELYGASEEYREMQRQMQDYLDREARAEQKRETSRTLMLVLSLAVAVVPLCSIGKKIIDHPEVRTFKGVASALGIGLLGGAVLFGLNYGWMYLRLEHGDAINFPMALLITLGLAGFAIFFLYKKD
;
A
#
# COMPACT_ATOMS: atom_id res chain seq x y z
N MET A 1 -10.81 7.97 38.97
CA MET A 1 -12.18 7.64 38.56
C MET A 1 -12.26 6.90 37.22
N LYS A 2 -11.62 7.38 36.12
CA LYS A 2 -11.68 6.68 34.80
C LYS A 2 -11.16 5.24 34.80
N ARG A 3 -10.08 4.92 35.57
CA ARG A 3 -9.52 3.56 35.67
C ARG A 3 -10.45 2.58 36.43
N LEU A 4 -11.21 3.08 37.38
CA LEU A 4 -12.15 2.29 38.18
C LEU A 4 -13.37 1.90 37.33
N LEU A 5 -13.87 2.82 36.49
CA LEU A 5 -14.95 2.58 35.55
C LEU A 5 -14.55 1.56 34.48
N PHE A 6 -13.29 1.60 34.03
CA PHE A 6 -12.78 0.63 33.05
C PHE A 6 -12.67 -0.79 33.65
N LEU A 7 -12.17 -0.90 34.89
CA LEU A 7 -12.11 -2.18 35.61
C LEU A 7 -13.51 -2.75 35.89
N LEU A 8 -14.46 -1.86 36.23
CA LEU A 8 -15.85 -2.26 36.45
C LEU A 8 -16.53 -2.75 35.15
N ALA A 9 -16.26 -2.09 34.01
CA ALA A 9 -16.73 -2.52 32.70
C ALA A 9 -16.11 -3.86 32.29
N LEU A 10 -14.82 -4.06 32.55
CA LEU A 10 -14.14 -5.33 32.30
C LEU A 10 -14.71 -6.46 33.16
N ALA A 11 -14.98 -6.20 34.45
CA ALA A 11 -15.55 -7.17 35.36
C ALA A 11 -16.99 -7.57 35.03
N LEU A 12 -17.75 -6.64 34.40
CA LEU A 12 -19.11 -6.91 33.92
C LEU A 12 -19.13 -7.68 32.59
N CYS A 13 -18.07 -7.56 31.78
CA CYS A 13 -17.96 -8.31 30.51
C CYS A 13 -17.49 -9.75 30.72
N LEU A 14 -16.73 -10.04 31.78
CA LEU A 14 -16.22 -11.40 32.08
C LEU A 14 -17.31 -12.47 32.21
N PRO A 15 -18.42 -12.24 32.92
CA PRO A 15 -19.48 -13.26 33.02
C PRO A 15 -20.23 -13.46 31.70
N ALA A 16 -20.35 -12.42 30.86
CA ALA A 16 -21.00 -12.53 29.56
C ALA A 16 -20.18 -13.40 28.57
N THR A 17 -18.85 -13.25 28.57
CA THR A 17 -17.97 -14.10 27.75
C THR A 17 -17.90 -15.53 28.24
N ALA A 18 -17.98 -15.75 29.58
CA ALA A 18 -18.02 -17.10 30.14
C ALA A 18 -19.36 -17.81 29.84
N GLN A 19 -20.46 -17.06 29.74
CA GLN A 19 -21.77 -17.61 29.42
C GLN A 19 -21.89 -17.97 27.93
N ILE A 20 -21.32 -17.14 27.05
CA ILE A 20 -21.23 -17.41 25.61
C ILE A 20 -20.37 -18.67 25.37
N SER A 21 -19.25 -18.81 26.09
CA SER A 21 -18.38 -19.99 25.98
C SER A 21 -19.08 -21.28 26.45
N LYS A 22 -19.95 -21.22 27.44
CA LYS A 22 -20.74 -22.38 27.87
C LYS A 22 -21.84 -22.75 26.90
N GLU A 23 -22.54 -21.77 26.35
CA GLU A 23 -23.54 -22.01 25.29
C GLU A 23 -22.90 -22.56 24.01
N GLU A 24 -21.67 -22.12 23.68
CA GLU A 24 -20.90 -22.70 22.58
C GLU A 24 -20.42 -24.12 22.89
N GLU A 25 -20.05 -24.42 24.14
CA GLU A 25 -19.65 -25.74 24.57
C GLU A 25 -20.84 -26.73 24.58
N ASP A 26 -22.01 -26.28 25.07
CA ASP A 26 -23.27 -27.06 25.04
C ASP A 26 -23.77 -27.25 23.60
N LEU A 27 -23.62 -26.27 22.73
CA LEU A 27 -23.88 -26.37 21.27
C LEU A 27 -22.88 -27.31 20.60
N MET A 28 -21.59 -27.26 20.96
CA MET A 28 -20.59 -28.22 20.46
C MET A 28 -20.88 -29.66 20.91
N GLU A 29 -21.36 -29.85 22.11
CA GLU A 29 -21.73 -31.19 22.59
C GLU A 29 -22.99 -31.70 21.86
N LEU A 30 -23.95 -30.83 21.57
CA LEU A 30 -25.19 -31.17 20.85
C LEU A 30 -25.01 -31.33 19.33
N TYR A 31 -24.16 -30.50 18.71
CA TYR A 31 -23.90 -30.46 17.26
C TYR A 31 -22.51 -30.95 16.87
N GLY A 32 -21.59 -31.04 17.81
CA GLY A 32 -20.20 -31.42 17.58
C GLY A 32 -19.97 -32.85 17.12
N ALA A 33 -21.00 -33.66 17.12
CA ALA A 33 -20.98 -35.02 16.60
C ALA A 33 -21.37 -35.11 15.10
N SER A 34 -21.95 -34.06 14.51
CA SER A 34 -22.30 -34.08 13.08
C SER A 34 -21.12 -33.67 12.21
N GLU A 35 -20.75 -34.51 11.26
CA GLU A 35 -19.71 -34.20 10.25
C GLU A 35 -20.04 -32.88 9.50
N GLU A 36 -21.30 -32.58 9.31
CA GLU A 36 -21.80 -31.36 8.67
C GLU A 36 -21.36 -30.08 9.40
N TYR A 37 -21.37 -30.07 10.75
CA TYR A 37 -20.93 -28.91 11.52
C TYR A 37 -19.42 -28.67 11.37
N ARG A 38 -18.63 -29.75 11.35
CA ARG A 38 -17.18 -29.68 11.12
C ARG A 38 -16.84 -29.21 9.72
N GLU A 39 -17.62 -29.63 8.73
CA GLU A 39 -17.45 -29.17 7.35
C GLU A 39 -17.82 -27.68 7.21
N MET A 40 -18.88 -27.24 7.85
CA MET A 40 -19.30 -25.84 7.86
C MET A 40 -18.24 -24.95 8.54
N GLN A 41 -17.66 -25.39 9.68
CA GLN A 41 -16.56 -24.66 10.31
C GLN A 41 -15.32 -24.59 9.42
N ARG A 42 -14.95 -25.67 8.73
CA ARG A 42 -13.83 -25.67 7.80
C ARG A 42 -14.07 -24.70 6.63
N GLN A 43 -15.27 -24.74 6.06
CA GLN A 43 -15.64 -23.82 4.98
C GLN A 43 -15.60 -22.35 5.41
N MET A 44 -16.10 -22.05 6.61
CA MET A 44 -16.04 -20.72 7.19
C MET A 44 -14.58 -20.27 7.42
N GLN A 45 -13.74 -21.14 7.93
CA GLN A 45 -12.33 -20.87 8.18
C GLN A 45 -11.56 -20.65 6.87
N ASP A 46 -11.81 -21.49 5.87
CA ASP A 46 -11.25 -21.32 4.53
C ASP A 46 -11.69 -20.01 3.85
N TYR A 47 -12.93 -19.60 4.09
CA TYR A 47 -13.44 -18.31 3.59
C TYR A 47 -12.70 -17.13 4.24
N LEU A 48 -12.60 -17.11 5.57
CA LEU A 48 -11.90 -16.08 6.32
C LEU A 48 -10.41 -16.01 5.93
N ASP A 49 -9.77 -17.15 5.75
CA ASP A 49 -8.38 -17.21 5.31
C ASP A 49 -8.17 -16.67 3.89
N ARG A 50 -9.13 -16.92 3.00
CA ARG A 50 -9.09 -16.35 1.64
C ARG A 50 -9.27 -14.84 1.67
N GLU A 51 -10.18 -14.33 2.47
CA GLU A 51 -10.43 -12.91 2.65
C GLU A 51 -9.21 -12.19 3.24
N ALA A 52 -8.63 -12.74 4.32
CA ALA A 52 -7.41 -12.21 4.92
C ALA A 52 -6.22 -12.19 3.93
N ARG A 53 -6.04 -13.24 3.13
CA ARG A 53 -5.01 -13.28 2.08
C ARG A 53 -5.27 -12.25 0.97
N ALA A 54 -6.54 -12.02 0.63
CA ALA A 54 -6.91 -11.02 -0.37
C ALA A 54 -6.63 -9.59 0.13
N GLU A 55 -6.94 -9.29 1.38
CA GLU A 55 -6.61 -8.02 2.02
C GLU A 55 -5.11 -7.80 2.11
N GLN A 56 -4.35 -8.78 2.56
CA GLN A 56 -2.90 -8.71 2.63
C GLN A 56 -2.27 -8.45 1.26
N LYS A 57 -2.78 -9.09 0.19
CA LYS A 57 -2.32 -8.83 -1.18
C LYS A 57 -2.64 -7.40 -1.61
N ARG A 58 -3.79 -6.85 -1.25
CA ARG A 58 -4.17 -5.46 -1.56
C ARG A 58 -3.28 -4.46 -0.84
N GLU A 59 -2.99 -4.68 0.44
CA GLU A 59 -2.08 -3.82 1.21
C GLU A 59 -0.65 -3.85 0.66
N THR A 60 -0.14 -5.05 0.35
CA THR A 60 1.18 -5.21 -0.28
C THR A 60 1.23 -4.49 -1.62
N SER A 61 0.18 -4.61 -2.43
CA SER A 61 0.08 -3.91 -3.72
C SER A 61 0.05 -2.39 -3.56
N ARG A 62 -0.67 -1.86 -2.58
CA ARG A 62 -0.70 -0.42 -2.27
C ARG A 62 0.67 0.11 -1.83
N THR A 63 1.34 -0.61 -0.96
CA THR A 63 2.69 -0.25 -0.50
C THR A 63 3.68 -0.25 -1.66
N LEU A 64 3.65 -1.28 -2.49
CA LEU A 64 4.48 -1.39 -3.68
C LEU A 64 4.24 -0.21 -4.65
N MET A 65 2.99 0.13 -4.90
CA MET A 65 2.57 1.24 -5.75
C MET A 65 3.14 2.56 -5.26
N LEU A 66 3.07 2.83 -3.95
CA LEU A 66 3.63 4.04 -3.34
C LEU A 66 5.15 4.10 -3.49
N VAL A 67 5.85 3.01 -3.16
CA VAL A 67 7.32 2.93 -3.22
C VAL A 67 7.82 3.13 -4.64
N LEU A 68 7.24 2.44 -5.63
CA LEU A 68 7.63 2.58 -7.03
C LEU A 68 7.33 3.98 -7.58
N SER A 69 6.21 4.59 -7.20
CA SER A 69 5.86 5.93 -7.66
C SER A 69 6.76 7.00 -7.04
N LEU A 70 7.14 6.86 -5.77
CA LEU A 70 8.12 7.72 -5.13
C LEU A 70 9.50 7.58 -5.76
N ALA A 71 9.93 6.37 -6.07
CA ALA A 71 11.22 6.12 -6.71
C ALA A 71 11.33 6.84 -8.07
N VAL A 72 10.27 6.77 -8.89
CA VAL A 72 10.23 7.50 -10.19
C VAL A 72 10.19 9.02 -10.00
N ALA A 73 9.48 9.51 -8.99
CA ALA A 73 9.38 10.94 -8.71
C ALA A 73 10.74 11.59 -8.34
N VAL A 74 11.65 10.82 -7.78
CA VAL A 74 13.01 11.30 -7.40
C VAL A 74 13.93 11.42 -8.61
N VAL A 75 13.68 10.70 -9.71
CA VAL A 75 14.56 10.70 -10.90
C VAL A 75 14.80 12.10 -11.49
N PRO A 76 13.80 12.95 -11.73
CA PRO A 76 14.00 14.30 -12.22
C PRO A 76 14.84 15.17 -11.27
N LEU A 77 14.63 15.02 -9.96
CA LEU A 77 15.37 15.77 -8.95
C LEU A 77 16.86 15.39 -8.97
N CYS A 78 17.17 14.09 -9.05
CA CYS A 78 18.55 13.61 -9.15
C CYS A 78 19.22 14.10 -10.43
N SER A 79 18.50 14.06 -11.56
CA SER A 79 19.02 14.51 -12.86
C SER A 79 19.34 16.00 -12.86
N ILE A 80 18.45 16.82 -12.27
CA ILE A 80 18.66 18.27 -12.13
C ILE A 80 19.78 18.56 -11.13
N GLY A 81 19.85 17.83 -10.03
CA GLY A 81 20.95 17.96 -9.07
C GLY A 81 22.32 17.76 -9.75
N LYS A 82 22.43 16.73 -10.60
CA LYS A 82 23.63 16.48 -11.40
C LYS A 82 23.93 17.66 -12.35
N LYS A 83 22.92 18.16 -13.07
CA LYS A 83 23.07 19.30 -13.98
C LYS A 83 23.57 20.57 -13.27
N ILE A 84 23.08 20.85 -12.04
CA ILE A 84 23.56 21.97 -11.22
C ILE A 84 25.03 21.80 -10.81
N ILE A 85 25.46 20.55 -10.58
CA ILE A 85 26.85 20.24 -10.22
C ILE A 85 27.77 20.43 -11.44
N ASP A 86 27.36 19.94 -12.60
CA ASP A 86 28.17 19.93 -13.82
C ASP A 86 28.24 21.32 -14.49
N HIS A 87 27.25 22.21 -14.28
CA HIS A 87 27.17 23.55 -14.86
C HIS A 87 27.23 24.67 -13.81
N PRO A 88 28.42 25.19 -13.46
CA PRO A 88 28.58 26.21 -12.43
C PRO A 88 27.85 27.54 -12.73
N GLU A 89 27.59 27.82 -13.98
CA GLU A 89 26.81 29.01 -14.47
C GLU A 89 25.36 28.99 -13.97
N VAL A 90 24.77 27.83 -13.69
CA VAL A 90 23.40 27.67 -13.19
C VAL A 90 23.33 27.83 -11.65
N ARG A 91 24.45 27.94 -10.96
CA ARG A 91 24.52 28.06 -9.49
C ARG A 91 24.01 29.42 -8.94
N THR A 92 23.41 30.24 -9.75
CA THR A 92 22.70 31.44 -9.28
C THR A 92 21.43 31.03 -8.53
N PHE A 93 21.05 31.78 -7.48
CA PHE A 93 19.86 31.47 -6.69
C PHE A 93 18.60 31.28 -7.57
N LYS A 94 18.41 32.15 -8.57
CA LYS A 94 17.29 32.02 -9.52
C LYS A 94 17.39 30.77 -10.38
N GLY A 95 18.58 30.40 -10.84
CA GLY A 95 18.80 29.17 -11.62
C GLY A 95 18.52 27.91 -10.82
N VAL A 96 19.03 27.84 -9.61
CA VAL A 96 18.78 26.70 -8.71
C VAL A 96 17.30 26.58 -8.34
N ALA A 97 16.65 27.69 -7.99
CA ALA A 97 15.22 27.70 -7.63
C ALA A 97 14.33 27.27 -8.82
N SER A 98 14.63 27.77 -10.02
CA SER A 98 13.90 27.38 -11.24
C SER A 98 14.11 25.90 -11.57
N ALA A 99 15.35 25.41 -11.49
CA ALA A 99 15.69 24.02 -11.75
C ALA A 99 15.00 23.07 -10.76
N LEU A 100 15.02 23.39 -9.45
CA LEU A 100 14.30 22.63 -8.44
C LEU A 100 12.78 22.64 -8.67
N GLY A 101 12.20 23.80 -9.04
CA GLY A 101 10.79 23.90 -9.38
C GLY A 101 10.40 22.98 -10.54
N ILE A 102 11.19 22.94 -11.61
CA ILE A 102 10.98 22.03 -12.76
C ILE A 102 11.13 20.57 -12.31
N GLY A 103 12.12 20.25 -11.47
CA GLY A 103 12.32 18.91 -10.94
C GLY A 103 11.15 18.43 -10.10
N LEU A 104 10.63 19.27 -9.23
CA LEU A 104 9.46 18.95 -8.39
C LEU A 104 8.20 18.74 -9.24
N LEU A 105 7.95 19.63 -10.22
CA LEU A 105 6.81 19.50 -11.13
C LEU A 105 6.93 18.23 -11.97
N GLY A 106 8.10 17.95 -12.54
CA GLY A 106 8.37 16.72 -13.29
C GLY A 106 8.18 15.47 -12.43
N GLY A 107 8.70 15.50 -11.21
CA GLY A 107 8.51 14.42 -10.25
C GLY A 107 7.04 14.19 -9.87
N ALA A 108 6.27 15.25 -9.66
CA ALA A 108 4.84 15.17 -9.34
C ALA A 108 4.04 14.58 -10.52
N VAL A 109 4.35 14.97 -11.76
CA VAL A 109 3.70 14.42 -12.96
C VAL A 109 4.02 12.92 -13.11
N LEU A 110 5.28 12.52 -12.96
CA LEU A 110 5.68 11.12 -13.06
C LEU A 110 5.08 10.28 -11.96
N PHE A 111 5.05 10.81 -10.73
CA PHE A 111 4.34 10.17 -9.61
C PHE A 111 2.87 9.95 -9.95
N GLY A 112 2.17 10.99 -10.39
CA GLY A 112 0.75 10.94 -10.73
C GLY A 112 0.45 9.94 -11.84
N LEU A 113 1.26 9.90 -12.90
CA LEU A 113 1.10 8.94 -13.99
C LEU A 113 1.32 7.50 -13.52
N ASN A 114 2.42 7.25 -12.80
CA ASN A 114 2.74 5.90 -12.35
C ASN A 114 1.75 5.40 -11.29
N TYR A 115 1.42 6.25 -10.31
CA TYR A 115 0.45 5.96 -9.27
C TYR A 115 -0.96 5.76 -9.85
N GLY A 116 -1.41 6.67 -10.70
CA GLY A 116 -2.74 6.64 -11.30
C GLY A 116 -2.98 5.39 -12.15
N TRP A 117 -1.99 4.98 -12.94
CA TRP A 117 -2.07 3.75 -13.72
C TRP A 117 -2.20 2.50 -12.83
N MET A 118 -1.38 2.40 -11.79
CA MET A 118 -1.44 1.27 -10.86
C MET A 118 -2.74 1.28 -10.05
N TYR A 119 -3.20 2.47 -9.65
CA TYR A 119 -4.47 2.65 -8.93
C TYR A 119 -5.65 2.15 -9.76
N LEU A 120 -5.73 2.54 -11.03
CA LEU A 120 -6.79 2.09 -11.94
C LEU A 120 -6.80 0.57 -12.10
N ARG A 121 -5.63 -0.06 -12.19
CA ARG A 121 -5.51 -1.52 -12.24
C ARG A 121 -6.01 -2.18 -10.97
N LEU A 122 -5.64 -1.66 -9.82
CA LEU A 122 -6.06 -2.20 -8.52
C LEU A 122 -7.57 -2.07 -8.31
N GLU A 123 -8.17 -0.98 -8.79
CA GLU A 123 -9.61 -0.72 -8.70
C GLU A 123 -10.43 -1.67 -9.60
N HIS A 124 -9.89 -2.04 -10.76
CA HIS A 124 -10.51 -3.04 -11.65
C HIS A 124 -10.32 -4.50 -11.17
N GLY A 125 -9.74 -4.69 -9.99
CA GLY A 125 -9.55 -6.02 -9.40
C GLY A 125 -8.34 -6.80 -9.94
N ASP A 126 -7.55 -6.18 -10.81
CA ASP A 126 -6.33 -6.78 -11.32
C ASP A 126 -5.22 -6.73 -10.25
N ALA A 127 -4.64 -7.88 -9.91
CA ALA A 127 -3.46 -7.90 -9.07
C ALA A 127 -2.30 -7.19 -9.81
N ILE A 128 -1.64 -6.26 -9.10
CA ILE A 128 -0.44 -5.61 -9.65
C ILE A 128 0.66 -6.66 -9.77
N ASN A 129 0.97 -7.03 -11.01
CA ASN A 129 2.09 -7.91 -11.30
C ASN A 129 3.39 -7.12 -11.13
N PHE A 130 4.20 -7.48 -10.12
CA PHE A 130 5.44 -6.79 -9.79
C PHE A 130 6.39 -6.60 -10.99
N PRO A 131 6.72 -7.63 -11.81
CA PRO A 131 7.56 -7.45 -12.97
C PRO A 131 7.03 -6.42 -13.97
N MET A 132 5.72 -6.40 -14.22
CA MET A 132 5.10 -5.45 -15.15
C MET A 132 5.11 -4.04 -14.58
N ALA A 133 4.82 -3.88 -13.29
CA ALA A 133 4.89 -2.59 -12.60
C ALA A 133 6.32 -2.03 -12.65
N LEU A 134 7.31 -2.87 -12.41
CA LEU A 134 8.73 -2.50 -12.49
C LEU A 134 9.13 -2.06 -13.90
N LEU A 135 8.74 -2.80 -14.93
CA LEU A 135 9.04 -2.45 -16.32
C LEU A 135 8.47 -1.08 -16.73
N ILE A 136 7.21 -0.82 -16.37
CA ILE A 136 6.58 0.47 -16.68
C ILE A 136 7.26 1.60 -15.90
N THR A 137 7.56 1.37 -14.62
CA THR A 137 8.27 2.33 -13.76
C THR A 137 9.65 2.67 -14.33
N LEU A 138 10.42 1.66 -14.77
CA LEU A 138 11.72 1.84 -15.42
C LEU A 138 11.59 2.53 -16.78
N GLY A 139 10.54 2.21 -17.55
CA GLY A 139 10.24 2.88 -18.82
C GLY A 139 9.96 4.36 -18.64
N LEU A 140 9.14 4.74 -17.66
CA LEU A 140 8.86 6.14 -17.31
C LEU A 140 10.12 6.87 -16.82
N ALA A 141 10.93 6.23 -15.98
CA ALA A 141 12.19 6.79 -15.53
C ALA A 141 13.16 7.02 -16.69
N GLY A 142 13.32 6.03 -17.57
CA GLY A 142 14.16 6.12 -18.75
C GLY A 142 13.70 7.21 -19.72
N PHE A 143 12.38 7.31 -19.95
CA PHE A 143 11.78 8.37 -20.75
C PHE A 143 12.06 9.77 -20.15
N ALA A 144 11.90 9.92 -18.85
CA ALA A 144 12.19 11.17 -18.17
C ALA A 144 13.66 11.59 -18.32
N ILE A 145 14.58 10.65 -18.11
CA ILE A 145 16.02 10.89 -18.30
C ILE A 145 16.30 11.26 -19.74
N PHE A 146 15.81 10.52 -20.71
CA PHE A 146 16.00 10.82 -22.12
C PHE A 146 15.51 12.20 -22.50
N PHE A 147 14.32 12.61 -22.01
CA PHE A 147 13.75 13.92 -22.31
C PHE A 147 14.54 15.08 -21.69
N LEU A 148 15.08 14.87 -20.48
CA LEU A 148 15.91 15.86 -19.79
C LEU A 148 17.29 16.03 -20.44
N TYR A 149 17.86 14.96 -20.99
CA TYR A 149 19.20 15.00 -21.65
C TYR A 149 19.15 15.35 -23.14
N LYS A 150 18.03 15.13 -23.84
CA LYS A 150 17.91 15.47 -25.28
C LYS A 150 17.83 16.98 -25.56
N LYS A 151 17.64 17.79 -24.54
CA LYS A 151 17.44 19.25 -24.68
C LYS A 151 18.77 20.05 -24.63
N ASP A 152 19.89 19.35 -24.52
CA ASP A 152 21.26 19.89 -24.65
C ASP A 152 21.82 19.42 -25.98
#